data_1d4b5a3bde62f3ef21512b26f6f4379d
#
_entry.id   1d4b5a3bde62f3ef21512b26f6f4379d
#
_cell.length_a   1.000
_cell.length_b   1.000
_cell.length_c   1.000
_cell.angle_alpha   90.00
_cell.angle_beta   90.00
_cell.angle_gamma   90.00
#
_symmetry.space_group_name_H-M   'P 1'
#
loop_
_entity.id
_entity.type
_entity.pdbx_description
1 polymer ?
#
loop_
_entity_poly.entity_id
_entity_poly.type
_entity_poly.pdbx_seq_one_letter_code
_entity_poly.pdbx_strand_id
1 'polypeptide(L)'
;MRLAPNTDQLPAKINKFLLPHEHQVISVHQHPVVLIRPVFEVLVGLAIAGWLSNAVAHGNDAVLLVIWILWVLLLLRLWWKVFDWKENYFIITSQRLLLTQGFATRKVNMMPLAKVTDMTFERSPLGQLLGYGKFIVESAGQDQALRDIDLLPYPEQLYLEVCALIFKENEESLD
;
A
#
# COMPACT_ATOMS: atom_id res chain seq x y z
N MET A 1 -0.91 11.62 -18.84
CA MET A 1 -2.26 11.56 -18.21
C MET A 1 -2.08 12.13 -16.82
N ARG A 2 -2.54 13.34 -16.53
CA ARG A 2 -2.39 13.95 -15.19
C ARG A 2 -3.32 13.19 -14.25
N LEU A 3 -2.78 12.72 -13.12
CA LEU A 3 -3.63 12.22 -12.02
C LEU A 3 -4.44 13.43 -11.56
N ALA A 4 -5.73 13.46 -11.90
CA ALA A 4 -6.61 14.51 -11.40
C ALA A 4 -6.58 14.49 -9.87
N PRO A 5 -6.45 15.63 -9.19
CA PRO A 5 -6.59 15.68 -7.74
C PRO A 5 -8.00 15.17 -7.40
N ASN A 6 -8.07 13.98 -6.84
CA ASN A 6 -9.34 13.35 -6.49
C ASN A 6 -9.78 13.89 -5.13
N THR A 7 -10.18 15.15 -5.13
CA THR A 7 -10.62 15.89 -3.93
C THR A 7 -11.91 15.29 -3.33
N ASP A 8 -12.69 14.55 -4.14
CA ASP A 8 -14.05 14.09 -3.75
C ASP A 8 -14.11 12.67 -3.14
N GLN A 9 -13.01 11.93 -3.07
CA GLN A 9 -13.03 10.53 -2.59
C GLN A 9 -12.10 10.24 -1.40
N LEU A 10 -11.75 11.24 -0.62
CA LEU A 10 -11.07 10.98 0.63
C LEU A 10 -12.02 10.27 1.60
N PRO A 11 -11.62 9.13 2.16
CA PRO A 11 -12.28 8.63 3.33
C PRO A 11 -12.30 9.74 4.38
N ALA A 12 -13.46 10.07 4.93
CA ALA A 12 -13.63 11.11 5.96
C ALA A 12 -12.67 10.95 7.17
N LYS A 13 -12.04 9.78 7.27
CA LYS A 13 -11.02 9.43 8.25
C LYS A 13 -9.68 10.14 8.03
N ILE A 14 -9.34 10.55 6.79
CA ILE A 14 -8.05 11.16 6.43
C ILE A 14 -8.09 12.67 6.62
N ASN A 15 -9.25 13.31 6.42
CA ASN A 15 -9.45 14.74 6.65
C ASN A 15 -9.07 15.18 8.08
N LYS A 16 -9.10 14.26 9.05
CA LYS A 16 -8.69 14.54 10.44
C LYS A 16 -7.20 14.81 10.62
N PHE A 17 -6.39 14.40 9.66
CA PHE A 17 -4.92 14.56 9.72
C PHE A 17 -4.43 15.73 8.87
N LEU A 18 -5.31 16.38 8.10
CA LEU A 18 -4.98 17.56 7.30
C LEU A 18 -5.11 18.84 8.13
N LEU A 19 -4.15 19.74 7.99
CA LEU A 19 -4.19 21.06 8.61
C LEU A 19 -5.11 21.98 7.78
N PRO A 20 -5.72 23.04 8.40
CA PRO A 20 -6.65 23.94 7.71
C PRO A 20 -6.09 24.68 6.49
N HIS A 21 -4.76 24.82 6.43
CA HIS A 21 -4.04 25.50 5.33
C HIS A 21 -3.36 24.52 4.38
N GLU A 22 -3.54 23.22 4.57
CA GLU A 22 -2.88 22.18 3.81
C GLU A 22 -3.81 21.67 2.72
N HIS A 23 -3.37 21.79 1.47
CA HIS A 23 -4.11 21.25 0.33
C HIS A 23 -3.60 19.86 0.02
N GLN A 24 -4.53 18.92 -0.14
CA GLN A 24 -4.18 17.60 -0.64
C GLN A 24 -3.90 17.70 -2.13
N VAL A 25 -2.76 17.14 -2.53
CA VAL A 25 -2.38 17.08 -3.94
C VAL A 25 -2.78 15.74 -4.54
N ILE A 26 -2.41 14.63 -3.88
CA ILE A 26 -2.66 13.28 -4.39
C ILE A 26 -2.87 12.32 -3.23
N SER A 27 -3.78 11.35 -3.41
CA SER A 27 -3.89 10.16 -2.56
C SER A 27 -3.82 8.91 -3.42
N VAL A 28 -2.99 7.97 -3.01
CA VAL A 28 -2.76 6.73 -3.76
C VAL A 28 -2.89 5.53 -2.84
N HIS A 29 -3.63 4.52 -3.29
CA HIS A 29 -3.68 3.21 -2.66
C HIS A 29 -2.50 2.34 -3.08
N GLN A 30 -2.07 1.47 -2.19
CA GLN A 30 -1.13 0.41 -2.53
C GLN A 30 -1.70 -0.48 -3.64
N HIS A 31 -0.86 -0.88 -4.59
CA HIS A 31 -1.30 -1.67 -5.74
C HIS A 31 -1.86 -3.04 -5.34
N PRO A 32 -2.97 -3.51 -5.92
CA PRO A 32 -3.63 -4.77 -5.54
C PRO A 32 -2.76 -6.03 -5.77
N VAL A 33 -1.63 -5.92 -6.44
CA VAL A 33 -0.62 -7.00 -6.58
C VAL A 33 -0.23 -7.61 -5.23
N VAL A 34 -0.28 -6.85 -4.13
CA VAL A 34 -0.03 -7.37 -2.78
C VAL A 34 -0.94 -8.54 -2.41
N LEU A 35 -2.14 -8.62 -3.02
CA LEU A 35 -3.12 -9.67 -2.77
C LEU A 35 -2.91 -10.91 -3.63
N ILE A 36 -2.07 -10.86 -4.69
CA ILE A 36 -1.84 -12.02 -5.58
C ILE A 36 -1.30 -13.21 -4.80
N ARG A 37 -0.31 -12.98 -3.94
CA ARG A 37 0.29 -14.05 -3.14
C ARG A 37 -0.72 -14.72 -2.20
N PRO A 38 -1.46 -14.02 -1.33
CA PRO A 38 -2.43 -14.66 -0.45
C PRO A 38 -3.61 -15.29 -1.21
N VAL A 39 -4.04 -14.73 -2.36
CA VAL A 39 -5.04 -15.35 -3.22
C VAL A 39 -4.52 -16.67 -3.79
N PHE A 40 -3.28 -16.68 -4.29
CA PHE A 40 -2.65 -17.91 -4.79
C PHE A 40 -2.52 -18.98 -3.70
N GLU A 41 -2.11 -18.59 -2.47
CA GLU A 41 -2.05 -19.51 -1.31
C GLU A 41 -3.41 -20.15 -1.02
N VAL A 42 -4.51 -19.41 -1.10
CA VAL A 42 -5.89 -19.93 -0.90
C VAL A 42 -6.31 -20.88 -2.01
N LEU A 43 -5.99 -20.55 -3.27
CA LEU A 43 -6.33 -21.41 -4.42
C LEU A 43 -5.56 -22.73 -4.39
N VAL A 44 -4.27 -22.69 -4.10
CA VAL A 44 -3.45 -23.87 -3.93
C VAL A 44 -3.93 -24.71 -2.74
N GLY A 45 -4.24 -24.04 -1.62
CA GLY A 45 -4.83 -24.70 -0.44
C GLY A 45 -6.15 -25.39 -0.74
N LEU A 46 -7.01 -24.78 -1.57
CA LEU A 46 -8.27 -25.40 -2.02
C LEU A 46 -8.03 -26.66 -2.87
N ALA A 47 -7.08 -26.56 -3.82
CA ALA A 47 -6.73 -27.70 -4.67
C ALA A 47 -6.18 -28.89 -3.85
N ILE A 48 -5.29 -28.59 -2.89
CA ILE A 48 -4.73 -29.58 -1.97
C ILE A 48 -5.83 -30.18 -1.07
N ALA A 49 -6.70 -29.33 -0.49
CA ALA A 49 -7.79 -29.80 0.35
C ALA A 49 -8.76 -30.71 -0.41
N GLY A 50 -9.10 -30.35 -1.65
CA GLY A 50 -9.95 -31.18 -2.52
C GLY A 50 -9.29 -32.50 -2.89
N TRP A 51 -7.99 -32.49 -3.22
CA TRP A 51 -7.25 -33.71 -3.53
C TRP A 51 -7.13 -34.65 -2.32
N LEU A 52 -6.77 -34.12 -1.15
CA LEU A 52 -6.67 -34.87 0.09
C LEU A 52 -8.03 -35.41 0.53
N SER A 53 -9.11 -34.62 0.38
CA SER A 53 -10.48 -35.09 0.70
C SER A 53 -10.85 -36.30 -0.14
N ASN A 54 -10.49 -36.32 -1.41
CA ASN A 54 -10.73 -37.49 -2.29
C ASN A 54 -9.91 -38.71 -1.88
N ALA A 55 -8.66 -38.52 -1.46
CA ALA A 55 -7.77 -39.59 -1.00
C ALA A 55 -8.21 -40.21 0.33
N VAL A 56 -8.81 -39.41 1.23
CA VAL A 56 -9.21 -39.80 2.59
C VAL A 56 -10.71 -40.17 2.69
N ALA A 57 -11.51 -39.95 1.65
CA ALA A 57 -12.98 -40.08 1.65
C ALA A 57 -13.52 -41.42 2.17
N HIS A 58 -12.67 -42.44 2.32
CA HIS A 58 -13.04 -43.77 2.78
C HIS A 58 -12.57 -44.11 4.21
N GLY A 59 -12.02 -43.15 4.96
CA GLY A 59 -11.31 -43.53 6.18
C GLY A 59 -11.57 -42.77 7.48
N ASN A 60 -11.74 -41.46 7.45
CA ASN A 60 -11.80 -40.71 8.73
C ASN A 60 -12.39 -39.30 8.58
N ASP A 61 -13.63 -39.11 9.04
CA ASP A 61 -14.33 -37.82 9.00
C ASP A 61 -13.59 -36.71 9.80
N ALA A 62 -12.88 -37.09 10.87
CA ALA A 62 -12.13 -36.13 11.66
C ALA A 62 -10.96 -35.53 10.87
N VAL A 63 -10.29 -36.29 10.00
CA VAL A 63 -9.22 -35.80 9.14
C VAL A 63 -9.77 -34.83 8.10
N LEU A 64 -10.91 -35.16 7.50
CA LEU A 64 -11.60 -34.28 6.56
C LEU A 64 -11.94 -32.92 7.21
N LEU A 65 -12.50 -32.97 8.40
CA LEU A 65 -12.83 -31.76 9.15
C LEU A 65 -11.60 -30.88 9.40
N VAL A 66 -10.47 -31.48 9.79
CA VAL A 66 -9.21 -30.73 10.00
C VAL A 66 -8.73 -30.07 8.71
N ILE A 67 -8.75 -30.78 7.58
CA ILE A 67 -8.34 -30.23 6.27
C ILE A 67 -9.16 -28.98 5.93
N TRP A 68 -10.47 -29.05 6.07
CA TRP A 68 -11.36 -27.92 5.77
C TRP A 68 -11.22 -26.76 6.77
N ILE A 69 -10.97 -27.04 8.05
CA ILE A 69 -10.67 -25.99 9.03
C ILE A 69 -9.38 -25.22 8.63
N LEU A 70 -8.33 -25.95 8.25
CA LEU A 70 -7.08 -25.30 7.80
C LEU A 70 -7.30 -24.41 6.57
N TRP A 71 -8.11 -24.87 5.62
CA TRP A 71 -8.45 -24.05 4.46
C TRP A 71 -9.27 -22.80 4.83
N VAL A 72 -10.25 -22.93 5.75
CA VAL A 72 -11.01 -21.78 6.27
C VAL A 72 -10.08 -20.76 6.96
N LEU A 73 -9.08 -21.22 7.70
CA LEU A 73 -8.09 -20.33 8.31
C LEU A 73 -7.28 -19.55 7.26
N LEU A 74 -6.94 -20.17 6.12
CA LEU A 74 -6.31 -19.44 4.99
C LEU A 74 -7.25 -18.40 4.39
N LEU A 75 -8.55 -18.69 4.27
CA LEU A 75 -9.56 -17.71 3.83
C LEU A 75 -9.67 -16.53 4.80
N LEU A 76 -9.70 -16.78 6.10
CA LEU A 76 -9.75 -15.73 7.12
C LEU A 76 -8.49 -14.86 7.06
N ARG A 77 -7.32 -15.49 6.85
CA ARG A 77 -6.05 -14.75 6.64
C ARG A 77 -6.10 -13.87 5.39
N LEU A 78 -6.64 -14.38 4.27
CA LEU A 78 -6.83 -13.60 3.05
C LEU A 78 -7.75 -12.40 3.33
N TRP A 79 -8.87 -12.62 4.00
CA TRP A 79 -9.83 -11.56 4.32
C TRP A 79 -9.18 -10.45 5.17
N TRP A 80 -8.42 -10.85 6.18
CA TRP A 80 -7.63 -9.91 6.98
C TRP A 80 -6.67 -9.07 6.13
N LYS A 81 -5.95 -9.72 5.20
CA LYS A 81 -5.04 -9.04 4.27
C LYS A 81 -5.76 -8.05 3.33
N VAL A 82 -6.97 -8.37 2.89
CA VAL A 82 -7.79 -7.46 2.08
C VAL A 82 -8.21 -6.22 2.87
N PHE A 83 -8.60 -6.38 4.15
CA PHE A 83 -8.92 -5.24 5.00
C PHE A 83 -7.68 -4.37 5.28
N ASP A 84 -6.55 -4.99 5.58
CA ASP A 84 -5.29 -4.29 5.79
C ASP A 84 -4.90 -3.48 4.54
N TRP A 85 -4.99 -4.09 3.35
CA TRP A 85 -4.71 -3.41 2.08
C TRP A 85 -5.63 -2.20 1.85
N LYS A 86 -6.92 -2.29 2.19
CA LYS A 86 -7.87 -1.18 2.02
C LYS A 86 -7.58 0.04 2.89
N GLU A 87 -6.89 -0.12 4.01
CA GLU A 87 -6.55 0.98 4.93
C GLU A 87 -5.16 1.57 4.67
N ASN A 88 -4.40 1.02 3.70
CA ASN A 88 -3.07 1.50 3.35
C ASN A 88 -3.14 2.59 2.27
N TYR A 89 -2.84 3.83 2.67
CA TYR A 89 -2.84 4.99 1.79
C TYR A 89 -1.51 5.72 1.84
N PHE A 90 -1.03 6.13 0.69
CA PHE A 90 0.03 7.11 0.55
C PHE A 90 -0.57 8.44 0.09
N ILE A 91 -0.32 9.51 0.82
CA ILE A 91 -0.91 10.82 0.59
C ILE A 91 0.22 11.83 0.45
N ILE A 92 0.13 12.63 -0.58
CA ILE A 92 1.02 13.74 -0.84
C ILE A 92 0.21 15.02 -0.63
N THR A 93 0.68 15.87 0.25
CA THR A 93 0.11 17.20 0.50
C THR A 93 1.06 18.28 0.01
N SER A 94 0.63 19.52 0.09
CA SER A 94 1.48 20.67 -0.27
C SER A 94 2.73 20.83 0.62
N GLN A 95 2.75 20.24 1.84
CA GLN A 95 3.82 20.45 2.82
C GLN A 95 4.50 19.17 3.31
N ARG A 96 3.85 18.01 3.17
CA ARG A 96 4.35 16.74 3.73
C ARG A 96 3.86 15.52 3.00
N LEU A 97 4.62 14.45 3.15
CA LEU A 97 4.25 13.10 2.76
C LEU A 97 3.63 12.38 3.96
N LEU A 98 2.53 11.68 3.76
CA LEU A 98 1.83 10.92 4.78
C LEU A 98 1.67 9.48 4.30
N LEU A 99 2.05 8.51 5.13
CA LEU A 99 1.86 7.09 4.90
C LEU A 99 1.01 6.51 6.02
N THR A 100 -0.21 6.12 5.70
CA THR A 100 -1.10 5.46 6.64
C THR A 100 -1.06 3.96 6.37
N GLN A 101 -0.81 3.18 7.41
CA GLN A 101 -0.70 1.72 7.34
C GLN A 101 -1.43 1.05 8.49
N GLY A 102 -2.01 -0.12 8.20
CA GLY A 102 -2.55 -1.06 9.17
C GLY A 102 -4.02 -0.85 9.49
N PHE A 103 -4.74 -1.98 9.54
CA PHE A 103 -6.15 -2.05 9.90
C PHE A 103 -6.36 -2.09 11.43
N ALA A 104 -5.68 -2.99 12.14
CA ALA A 104 -5.84 -3.17 13.59
C ALA A 104 -5.04 -2.12 14.38
N THR A 105 -3.78 -1.93 14.04
CA THR A 105 -2.92 -0.90 14.63
C THR A 105 -2.57 0.11 13.55
N ARG A 106 -3.18 1.29 13.63
CA ARG A 106 -2.90 2.37 12.67
C ARG A 106 -1.57 3.02 12.99
N LYS A 107 -0.70 3.02 12.00
CA LYS A 107 0.52 3.80 11.99
C LYS A 107 0.36 4.91 10.94
N VAL A 108 0.56 6.14 11.36
CA VAL A 108 0.60 7.30 10.47
C VAL A 108 2.01 7.86 10.53
N ASN A 109 2.76 7.63 9.48
CA ASN A 109 4.10 8.18 9.33
C ASN A 109 3.98 9.45 8.49
N MET A 110 4.65 10.51 8.91
CA MET A 110 4.70 11.76 8.15
C MET A 110 6.13 12.23 7.99
N MET A 111 6.40 12.84 6.84
CA MET A 111 7.68 13.46 6.53
C MET A 111 7.42 14.82 5.87
N PRO A 112 7.86 15.94 6.45
CA PRO A 112 7.82 17.24 5.80
C PRO A 112 8.62 17.23 4.50
N LEU A 113 8.12 17.87 3.43
CA LEU A 113 8.82 17.95 2.14
C LEU A 113 10.18 18.63 2.28
N ALA A 114 10.29 19.64 3.16
CA ALA A 114 11.55 20.33 3.47
C ALA A 114 12.65 19.43 4.07
N LYS A 115 12.31 18.23 4.57
CA LYS A 115 13.28 17.26 5.09
C LYS A 115 13.66 16.17 4.08
N VAL A 116 13.03 16.14 2.93
CA VAL A 116 13.35 15.18 1.86
C VAL A 116 14.68 15.61 1.22
N THR A 117 15.67 14.74 1.29
CA THR A 117 17.00 14.99 0.73
C THR A 117 17.20 14.30 -0.60
N ASP A 118 16.65 13.10 -0.74
CA ASP A 118 16.71 12.33 -1.98
C ASP A 118 15.46 11.48 -2.17
N MET A 119 15.13 11.25 -3.43
CA MET A 119 13.99 10.43 -3.82
C MET A 119 14.36 9.54 -4.99
N THR A 120 14.12 8.25 -4.83
CA THR A 120 14.35 7.26 -5.86
C THR A 120 13.10 6.43 -6.08
N PHE A 121 12.81 6.07 -7.32
CA PHE A 121 11.83 5.03 -7.60
C PHE A 121 12.47 3.84 -8.30
N GLU A 122 12.09 2.66 -7.90
CA GLU A 122 12.54 1.41 -8.48
C GLU A 122 11.38 0.64 -9.07
N ARG A 123 11.59 0.04 -10.24
CA ARG A 123 10.64 -0.86 -10.85
C ARG A 123 11.27 -2.21 -11.10
N SER A 124 10.69 -3.25 -10.53
CA SER A 124 11.01 -4.62 -10.91
C SER A 124 10.49 -4.92 -12.32
N PRO A 125 11.01 -5.94 -13.03
CA PRO A 125 10.48 -6.35 -14.33
C PRO A 125 8.95 -6.63 -14.31
N LEU A 126 8.46 -7.27 -13.25
CA LEU A 126 7.02 -7.46 -13.03
C LEU A 126 6.29 -6.14 -12.75
N GLY A 127 6.95 -5.21 -12.05
CA GLY A 127 6.41 -3.89 -11.78
C GLY A 127 6.26 -3.04 -13.06
N GLN A 128 7.16 -3.20 -14.01
CA GLN A 128 7.06 -2.56 -15.33
C GLN A 128 5.84 -3.07 -16.11
N LEU A 129 5.58 -4.37 -16.07
CA LEU A 129 4.45 -4.98 -16.75
C LEU A 129 3.11 -4.64 -16.10
N LEU A 130 3.06 -4.64 -14.77
CA LEU A 130 1.82 -4.46 -13.98
C LEU A 130 1.58 -3.01 -13.54
N GLY A 131 2.52 -2.09 -13.79
CA GLY A 131 2.36 -0.67 -13.49
C GLY A 131 2.58 -0.28 -12.02
N TYR A 132 3.36 -1.06 -11.26
CA TYR A 132 3.72 -0.72 -9.88
C TYR A 132 5.23 -0.56 -9.69
N GLY A 133 5.63 0.09 -8.61
CA GLY A 133 7.03 0.23 -8.21
C GLY A 133 7.20 0.45 -6.72
N LYS A 134 8.45 0.57 -6.32
CA LYS A 134 8.88 0.96 -4.99
C LYS A 134 9.31 2.42 -5.03
N PHE A 135 8.87 3.19 -4.06
CA PHE A 135 9.26 4.58 -3.88
C PHE A 135 10.10 4.68 -2.62
N ILE A 136 11.31 5.23 -2.75
CA ILE A 136 12.28 5.38 -1.67
C ILE A 136 12.44 6.86 -1.42
N VAL A 137 12.21 7.28 -0.18
CA VAL A 137 12.37 8.68 0.25
C VAL A 137 13.42 8.71 1.35
N GLU A 138 14.48 9.47 1.13
CA GLU A 138 15.53 9.68 2.12
C GLU A 138 15.39 11.05 2.79
N SER A 139 15.64 11.10 4.09
CA SER A 139 15.62 12.33 4.86
C SER A 139 16.96 12.55 5.56
N ALA A 140 17.29 13.81 5.85
CA ALA A 140 18.50 14.19 6.56
C ALA A 140 18.59 13.69 8.02
N GLY A 141 17.55 13.04 8.55
CA GLY A 141 17.49 12.50 9.91
C GLY A 141 17.62 10.96 9.96
N GLN A 142 17.90 10.43 11.16
CA GLN A 142 18.05 8.98 11.37
C GLN A 142 16.71 8.20 11.36
N ASP A 143 15.57 8.85 11.57
CA ASP A 143 14.25 8.22 11.59
C ASP A 143 13.68 8.10 10.17
N GLN A 144 13.91 6.95 9.56
CA GLN A 144 13.52 6.66 8.18
C GLN A 144 12.15 5.95 8.12
N ALA A 145 11.15 6.47 8.81
CA ALA A 145 9.81 5.86 8.86
C ALA A 145 9.09 5.79 7.50
N LEU A 146 9.55 6.56 6.52
CA LEU A 146 9.01 6.63 5.15
C LEU A 146 10.01 6.17 4.08
N ARG A 147 11.11 5.52 4.48
CA ARG A 147 12.18 5.16 3.55
C ARG A 147 11.69 4.31 2.38
N ASP A 148 10.95 3.26 2.68
CA ASP A 148 10.57 2.24 1.70
C ASP A 148 9.04 2.15 1.58
N ILE A 149 8.50 2.60 0.46
CA ILE A 149 7.07 2.50 0.16
C ILE A 149 6.90 1.58 -1.03
N ASP A 150 6.51 0.32 -0.74
CA ASP A 150 6.39 -0.72 -1.74
C ASP A 150 5.04 -0.71 -2.45
N LEU A 151 5.04 -1.20 -3.70
CA LEU A 151 3.86 -1.46 -4.49
C LEU A 151 2.96 -0.23 -4.73
N LEU A 152 3.57 0.94 -4.98
CA LEU A 152 2.84 2.12 -5.41
C LEU A 152 2.51 2.03 -6.91
N PRO A 153 1.28 2.33 -7.32
CA PRO A 153 0.93 2.47 -8.72
C PRO A 153 1.51 3.76 -9.28
N TYR A 154 1.86 3.75 -10.55
CA TYR A 154 2.35 4.92 -11.31
C TYR A 154 3.52 5.68 -10.65
N PRO A 155 4.61 5.01 -10.26
CA PRO A 155 5.70 5.61 -9.47
C PRO A 155 6.36 6.80 -10.18
N GLU A 156 6.47 6.80 -11.52
CA GLU A 156 7.04 7.91 -12.29
C GLU A 156 6.20 9.19 -12.18
N GLN A 157 4.89 9.05 -12.24
CA GLN A 157 3.99 10.21 -12.13
C GLN A 157 4.01 10.78 -10.72
N LEU A 158 4.03 9.90 -9.71
CA LEU A 158 4.17 10.31 -8.31
C LEU A 158 5.50 11.05 -8.07
N TYR A 159 6.59 10.54 -8.63
CA TYR A 159 7.90 11.17 -8.54
C TYR A 159 7.87 12.59 -9.12
N LEU A 160 7.33 12.77 -10.33
CA LEU A 160 7.25 14.08 -10.99
C LEU A 160 6.38 15.06 -10.21
N GLU A 161 5.26 14.62 -9.64
CA GLU A 161 4.38 15.48 -8.83
C GLU A 161 5.06 15.92 -7.51
N VAL A 162 5.76 15.00 -6.83
CA VAL A 162 6.53 15.36 -5.63
C VAL A 162 7.66 16.31 -5.97
N CYS A 163 8.40 16.08 -7.06
CA CYS A 163 9.42 17.02 -7.53
C CYS A 163 8.83 18.41 -7.80
N ALA A 164 7.69 18.47 -8.49
CA ALA A 164 7.04 19.74 -8.79
C ALA A 164 6.66 20.52 -7.52
N LEU A 165 6.24 19.83 -6.45
CA LEU A 165 5.94 20.47 -5.17
C LEU A 165 7.18 20.99 -4.47
N ILE A 166 8.27 20.20 -4.43
CA ILE A 166 9.52 20.59 -3.77
C ILE A 166 10.14 21.80 -4.47
N PHE A 167 10.16 21.82 -5.80
CA PHE A 167 10.73 22.95 -6.55
C PHE A 167 9.88 24.21 -6.42
N LYS A 168 8.56 24.09 -6.37
CA LYS A 168 7.67 25.24 -6.15
C LYS A 168 7.86 25.85 -4.75
N GLU A 169 7.99 25.03 -3.71
CA GLU A 169 8.23 25.50 -2.33
C GLU A 169 9.57 26.24 -2.23
N ASN A 170 10.60 25.79 -2.94
CA ASN A 170 11.90 26.46 -2.98
C ASN A 170 11.85 27.83 -3.69
N GLU A 171 11.04 28.00 -4.74
CA GLU A 171 10.85 29.30 -5.40
C GLU A 171 10.12 30.29 -4.48
N GLU A 172 9.04 29.86 -3.81
CA GLU A 172 8.30 30.71 -2.86
C GLU A 172 9.10 31.10 -1.60
N SER A 173 10.15 30.37 -1.26
CA SER A 173 11.03 30.68 -0.12
C SER A 173 12.15 31.69 -0.43
N LEU A 174 12.36 32.04 -1.71
CA LEU A 174 13.40 32.95 -2.18
C LEU A 174 12.88 34.36 -2.46
N ASP A 175 11.57 34.56 -2.47
CA ASP A 175 10.88 35.85 -2.58
C ASP A 175 10.45 36.38 -1.20
#